data_a574a20d2e12ac662720ade58a700f3f
#
_entry.id   a574a20d2e12ac662720ade58a700f3f
#
_cell.length_a   1.000
_cell.length_b   1.000
_cell.length_c   1.000
_cell.angle_alpha   90.00
_cell.angle_beta   90.00
_cell.angle_gamma   90.00
#
_symmetry.space_group_name_H-M   'P 1'
#
loop_
_entity.id
_entity.type
_entity.pdbx_description
1 polymer ?
#
loop_
_entity_poly.entity_id
_entity_poly.type
_entity_poly.pdbx_seq_one_letter_code
_entity_poly.pdbx_strand_id
1 'polypeptide(L)'
;DGDDATTVAQGRAVFLRKTFSVADTSQLVNAILNIDYDDGFVAYLNGVEIARANLGLPGVRPGHNELAILGHEAQMYQGGNPDSFFIDRTIFKNALVQGSNVLAVEVHNQLANSGDLSSIVYLSFGIQNPGTIYGPTPSFFIDPPKEYYNADFKLSRDGETVYLSNVTATIIDSKAYVPMQSDHSTARIPDGSGNWCFVNTPSPQS
;
A
#
# COMPACT_ATOMS: atom_id res chain seq x y z
N ASP A 1 -0.38 23.58 -16.11
CA ASP A 1 0.75 23.56 -15.23
C ASP A 1 2.00 23.09 -15.91
N GLY A 2 2.32 22.05 -16.37
CA GLY A 2 3.56 21.71 -17.07
C GLY A 2 4.06 20.31 -16.76
N ASP A 3 3.30 19.57 -15.97
CA ASP A 3 3.53 18.18 -15.59
C ASP A 3 2.62 17.21 -16.37
N ASP A 4 1.58 17.72 -17.03
CA ASP A 4 0.69 16.93 -17.87
C ASP A 4 1.37 16.50 -19.17
N ALA A 5 1.48 15.18 -19.36
CA ALA A 5 2.00 14.61 -20.61
C ALA A 5 0.92 14.43 -21.69
N THR A 6 -0.35 14.45 -21.32
CA THR A 6 -1.48 14.22 -22.24
C THR A 6 -2.73 14.95 -21.76
N THR A 7 -3.25 15.84 -22.61
CA THR A 7 -4.54 16.50 -22.36
C THR A 7 -5.66 15.69 -23.00
N VAL A 8 -6.71 15.40 -22.25
CA VAL A 8 -7.93 14.72 -22.71
C VAL A 8 -9.09 15.71 -22.77
N ALA A 9 -10.06 15.45 -23.66
CA ALA A 9 -11.29 16.23 -23.67
C ALA A 9 -12.06 16.02 -22.36
N GLN A 10 -12.84 17.02 -21.95
CA GLN A 10 -13.74 16.91 -20.79
C GLN A 10 -14.57 15.62 -20.86
N GLY A 11 -14.59 14.89 -19.77
CA GLY A 11 -15.29 13.60 -19.70
C GLY A 11 -15.55 13.18 -18.25
N ARG A 12 -16.35 12.13 -18.11
CA ARG A 12 -16.67 11.55 -16.79
C ARG A 12 -15.59 10.64 -16.25
N ALA A 13 -14.84 10.03 -17.15
CA ALA A 13 -13.80 9.07 -16.80
C ALA A 13 -12.71 9.04 -17.84
N VAL A 14 -11.50 8.70 -17.42
CA VAL A 14 -10.35 8.40 -18.26
C VAL A 14 -9.83 6.99 -17.95
N PHE A 15 -9.39 6.29 -18.99
CA PHE A 15 -8.86 4.94 -18.91
C PHE A 15 -7.41 4.93 -19.36
N LEU A 16 -6.51 4.66 -18.42
CA LEU A 16 -5.07 4.61 -18.64
C LEU A 16 -4.61 3.16 -18.72
N ARG A 17 -3.64 2.88 -19.60
CA ARG A 17 -3.07 1.55 -19.70
C ARG A 17 -1.59 1.63 -20.07
N LYS A 18 -0.77 0.92 -19.30
CA LYS A 18 0.68 0.84 -19.51
C LYS A 18 1.15 -0.62 -19.47
N THR A 19 1.83 -1.04 -20.51
CA THR A 19 2.56 -2.32 -20.50
C THR A 19 3.98 -2.11 -19.95
N PHE A 20 4.47 -3.06 -19.19
CA PHE A 20 5.84 -3.12 -18.69
C PHE A 20 6.31 -4.56 -18.57
N SER A 21 7.61 -4.77 -18.49
CA SER A 21 8.19 -6.12 -18.42
C SER A 21 8.94 -6.31 -17.10
N VAL A 22 8.75 -7.48 -16.48
CA VAL A 22 9.45 -7.91 -15.29
C VAL A 22 10.33 -9.11 -15.64
N ALA A 23 11.64 -8.95 -15.50
CA ALA A 23 12.59 -10.02 -15.85
C ALA A 23 12.58 -11.17 -14.84
N ASP A 24 12.45 -10.85 -13.55
CA ASP A 24 12.44 -11.82 -12.45
C ASP A 24 11.51 -11.34 -11.33
N THR A 25 10.48 -12.13 -11.05
CA THR A 25 9.52 -11.84 -9.97
C THR A 25 9.98 -12.37 -8.60
N SER A 26 10.99 -13.24 -8.56
CA SER A 26 11.44 -13.90 -7.32
C SER A 26 12.03 -12.91 -6.31
N GLN A 27 12.63 -11.83 -6.79
CA GLN A 27 13.25 -10.79 -5.99
C GLN A 27 12.28 -9.71 -5.50
N LEU A 28 11.05 -9.70 -6.00
CA LEU A 28 10.06 -8.69 -5.66
C LEU A 28 9.27 -9.11 -4.41
N VAL A 29 9.31 -8.30 -3.37
CA VAL A 29 8.76 -8.66 -2.05
C VAL A 29 7.48 -7.91 -1.69
N ASN A 30 7.31 -6.70 -2.20
CA ASN A 30 6.12 -5.89 -2.01
C ASN A 30 5.90 -4.96 -3.20
N ALA A 31 4.76 -4.30 -3.24
CA ALA A 31 4.43 -3.31 -4.24
C ALA A 31 3.62 -2.16 -3.63
N ILE A 32 3.80 -0.97 -4.18
CA ILE A 32 3.07 0.23 -3.80
C ILE A 32 2.61 0.94 -5.07
N LEU A 33 1.36 1.37 -5.07
CA LEU A 33 0.82 2.30 -6.07
C LEU A 33 0.81 3.69 -5.44
N ASN A 34 1.54 4.63 -6.05
CA ASN A 34 1.38 6.04 -5.76
C ASN A 34 0.58 6.66 -6.90
N ILE A 35 -0.48 7.35 -6.57
CA ILE A 35 -1.37 7.95 -7.56
C ILE A 35 -1.87 9.31 -7.09
N ASP A 36 -1.70 10.31 -7.94
CA ASP A 36 -2.38 11.59 -7.85
C ASP A 36 -3.59 11.52 -8.77
N TYR A 37 -4.77 11.81 -8.28
CA TYR A 37 -6.02 11.58 -9.02
C TYR A 37 -7.11 12.57 -8.62
N ASP A 38 -8.03 12.76 -9.51
CA ASP A 38 -9.22 13.61 -9.37
C ASP A 38 -10.41 12.93 -10.07
N ASP A 39 -11.47 12.47 -9.40
CA ASP A 39 -11.85 12.43 -7.98
C ASP A 39 -11.73 11.02 -7.38
N GLY A 40 -11.93 9.98 -8.15
CA GLY A 40 -11.92 8.59 -7.72
C GLY A 40 -11.25 7.69 -8.73
N PHE A 41 -10.67 6.56 -8.28
CA PHE A 41 -10.00 5.63 -9.18
C PHE A 41 -10.16 4.17 -8.79
N VAL A 42 -9.90 3.28 -9.75
CA VAL A 42 -9.57 1.87 -9.52
C VAL A 42 -8.39 1.48 -10.41
N ALA A 43 -7.45 0.73 -9.85
CA ALA A 43 -6.25 0.25 -10.54
C ALA A 43 -6.21 -1.27 -10.59
N TYR A 44 -5.79 -1.81 -11.73
CA TYR A 44 -5.68 -3.24 -12.00
C TYR A 44 -4.28 -3.61 -12.49
N LEU A 45 -3.73 -4.68 -11.97
CA LEU A 45 -2.53 -5.33 -12.49
C LEU A 45 -2.94 -6.65 -13.17
N ASN A 46 -2.72 -6.75 -14.46
CA ASN A 46 -3.14 -7.91 -15.27
C ASN A 46 -4.63 -8.30 -15.08
N GLY A 47 -5.49 -7.32 -14.88
CA GLY A 47 -6.93 -7.50 -14.66
C GLY A 47 -7.34 -7.81 -13.22
N VAL A 48 -6.39 -7.94 -12.30
CA VAL A 48 -6.66 -8.08 -10.85
C VAL A 48 -6.66 -6.71 -10.21
N GLU A 49 -7.72 -6.34 -9.47
CA GLU A 49 -7.79 -5.09 -8.73
C GLU A 49 -6.69 -5.04 -7.66
N ILE A 50 -5.89 -3.97 -7.68
CA ILE A 50 -4.75 -3.78 -6.76
C ILE A 50 -4.93 -2.59 -5.82
N ALA A 51 -5.71 -1.60 -6.21
CA ALA A 51 -6.04 -0.44 -5.38
C ALA A 51 -7.30 0.23 -5.88
N ARG A 52 -8.00 0.89 -4.97
CA ARG A 52 -9.21 1.68 -5.26
C ARG A 52 -9.37 2.76 -4.20
N ALA A 53 -9.82 3.93 -4.62
CA ALA A 53 -10.32 4.95 -3.70
C ALA A 53 -11.48 5.71 -4.34
N ASN A 54 -12.45 6.06 -3.50
CA ASN A 54 -13.55 6.95 -3.79
C ASN A 54 -14.42 6.59 -5.03
N LEU A 55 -14.41 5.33 -5.46
CA LEU A 55 -15.13 4.87 -6.65
C LEU A 55 -15.76 3.48 -6.45
N GLY A 56 -17.08 3.41 -6.49
CA GLY A 56 -17.86 2.17 -6.48
C GLY A 56 -17.55 1.22 -5.31
N LEU A 57 -17.81 -0.07 -5.50
CA LEU A 57 -17.57 -1.11 -4.48
C LEU A 57 -16.34 -1.96 -4.82
N PRO A 58 -15.49 -2.31 -3.82
CA PRO A 58 -14.35 -3.21 -4.04
C PRO A 58 -14.75 -4.52 -4.73
N GLY A 59 -13.95 -4.94 -5.71
CA GLY A 59 -14.19 -6.17 -6.48
C GLY A 59 -15.30 -6.07 -7.54
N VAL A 60 -16.01 -4.94 -7.62
CA VAL A 60 -17.02 -4.69 -8.66
C VAL A 60 -16.45 -3.68 -9.65
N ARG A 61 -16.38 -4.06 -10.93
CA ARG A 61 -15.89 -3.16 -11.97
C ARG A 61 -16.86 -1.98 -12.13
N PRO A 62 -16.38 -0.72 -12.02
CA PRO A 62 -17.22 0.45 -12.23
C PRO A 62 -17.78 0.51 -13.65
N GLY A 63 -19.00 1.05 -13.77
CA GLY A 63 -19.55 1.42 -15.07
C GLY A 63 -18.82 2.64 -15.62
N HIS A 64 -18.62 2.73 -16.94
CA HIS A 64 -17.93 3.87 -17.57
C HIS A 64 -18.58 5.24 -17.31
N ASN A 65 -19.83 5.27 -16.89
CA ASN A 65 -20.56 6.48 -16.48
C ASN A 65 -20.71 6.64 -14.97
N GLU A 66 -20.15 5.73 -14.20
CA GLU A 66 -20.15 5.81 -12.75
C GLU A 66 -19.37 7.05 -12.31
N LEU A 67 -19.84 7.75 -11.30
CA LEU A 67 -19.20 8.93 -10.75
C LEU A 67 -18.50 8.57 -9.46
N ALA A 68 -17.44 9.29 -9.12
CA ALA A 68 -16.80 9.20 -7.83
C ALA A 68 -17.78 9.54 -6.71
N ILE A 69 -17.59 8.95 -5.52
CA ILE A 69 -18.52 9.05 -4.40
C ILE A 69 -18.47 10.46 -3.78
N LEU A 70 -17.29 11.02 -3.67
CA LEU A 70 -17.00 12.34 -3.09
C LEU A 70 -16.00 13.09 -3.99
N GLY A 71 -15.83 14.40 -3.77
CA GLY A 71 -14.75 15.16 -4.38
C GLY A 71 -13.41 14.81 -3.75
N HIS A 72 -12.38 14.69 -4.58
CA HIS A 72 -10.99 14.52 -4.20
C HIS A 72 -10.12 15.23 -5.23
N GLU A 73 -9.30 16.15 -4.78
CA GLU A 73 -8.44 16.98 -5.63
C GLU A 73 -7.04 16.37 -5.76
N ALA A 74 -6.52 16.33 -6.97
CA ALA A 74 -5.11 16.06 -7.22
C ALA A 74 -4.23 17.13 -6.53
N GLN A 75 -3.04 16.75 -6.07
CA GLN A 75 -2.21 17.62 -5.24
C GLN A 75 -0.82 17.91 -5.81
N MET A 76 -0.33 17.09 -6.73
CA MET A 76 1.04 17.21 -7.24
C MET A 76 1.25 18.55 -7.99
N TYR A 77 0.25 19.04 -8.69
CA TYR A 77 0.32 20.33 -9.39
C TYR A 77 0.52 21.54 -8.45
N GLN A 78 0.23 21.37 -7.15
CA GLN A 78 0.47 22.38 -6.10
C GLN A 78 1.72 22.06 -5.26
N GLY A 79 2.53 21.08 -5.68
CA GLY A 79 3.71 20.64 -4.94
C GLY A 79 3.38 19.68 -3.78
N GLY A 80 2.17 19.13 -3.74
CA GLY A 80 1.77 18.05 -2.83
C GLY A 80 2.33 16.69 -3.27
N ASN A 81 2.02 15.65 -2.50
CA ASN A 81 2.43 14.29 -2.78
C ASN A 81 1.24 13.46 -3.28
N PRO A 82 1.47 12.46 -4.16
CA PRO A 82 0.44 11.51 -4.53
C PRO A 82 0.04 10.64 -3.35
N ASP A 83 -1.19 10.16 -3.34
CA ASP A 83 -1.64 9.16 -2.38
C ASP A 83 -0.92 7.83 -2.57
N SER A 84 -0.72 7.10 -1.47
CA SER A 84 0.05 5.85 -1.44
C SER A 84 -0.83 4.67 -1.03
N PHE A 85 -0.88 3.63 -1.88
CA PHE A 85 -1.67 2.43 -1.66
C PHE A 85 -0.76 1.20 -1.65
N PHE A 86 -0.65 0.55 -0.47
CA PHE A 86 0.06 -0.72 -0.38
C PHE A 86 -0.76 -1.81 -1.02
N ILE A 87 -0.11 -2.55 -1.92
CA ILE A 87 -0.75 -3.69 -2.56
C ILE A 87 -0.50 -4.91 -1.69
N ASP A 88 -1.60 -5.54 -1.24
CA ASP A 88 -1.52 -6.80 -0.48
C ASP A 88 -0.59 -7.80 -1.18
N ARG A 89 0.29 -8.42 -0.39
CA ARG A 89 1.33 -9.31 -0.92
C ARG A 89 0.74 -10.49 -1.69
N THR A 90 -0.38 -11.03 -1.26
CA THR A 90 -1.04 -12.15 -1.93
C THR A 90 -1.61 -11.71 -3.26
N ILE A 91 -2.28 -10.54 -3.29
CA ILE A 91 -2.82 -9.94 -4.52
C ILE A 91 -1.68 -9.67 -5.49
N PHE A 92 -0.62 -9.00 -5.04
CA PHE A 92 0.55 -8.67 -5.86
C PHE A 92 1.21 -9.92 -6.46
N LYS A 93 1.48 -10.94 -5.64
CA LYS A 93 2.14 -12.19 -6.09
C LYS A 93 1.28 -12.99 -7.06
N ASN A 94 -0.04 -12.91 -6.96
CA ASN A 94 -0.96 -13.60 -7.87
C ASN A 94 -1.19 -12.81 -9.17
N ALA A 95 -1.11 -11.49 -9.12
CA ALA A 95 -1.36 -10.63 -10.26
C ALA A 95 -0.14 -10.45 -11.17
N LEU A 96 1.07 -10.33 -10.59
CA LEU A 96 2.30 -10.06 -11.33
C LEU A 96 2.88 -11.34 -11.96
N VAL A 97 3.28 -11.26 -13.21
CA VAL A 97 3.93 -12.37 -13.93
C VAL A 97 5.33 -11.97 -14.42
N GLN A 98 6.19 -12.96 -14.60
CA GLN A 98 7.45 -12.75 -15.30
C GLN A 98 7.15 -12.48 -16.79
N GLY A 99 7.85 -11.53 -17.38
CA GLY A 99 7.59 -11.06 -18.72
C GLY A 99 6.65 -9.86 -18.75
N SER A 100 5.73 -9.83 -19.71
CA SER A 100 4.86 -8.68 -19.96
C SER A 100 3.71 -8.59 -18.96
N ASN A 101 3.54 -7.40 -18.39
CA ASN A 101 2.46 -7.06 -17.48
C ASN A 101 1.73 -5.81 -17.98
N VAL A 102 0.50 -5.61 -17.51
CA VAL A 102 -0.32 -4.44 -17.82
C VAL A 102 -0.82 -3.82 -16.54
N LEU A 103 -0.48 -2.55 -16.30
CA LEU A 103 -1.17 -1.69 -15.36
C LEU A 103 -2.29 -0.97 -16.08
N ALA A 104 -3.51 -1.08 -15.59
CA ALA A 104 -4.67 -0.34 -16.09
C ALA A 104 -5.29 0.45 -14.93
N VAL A 105 -5.67 1.70 -15.18
CA VAL A 105 -6.28 2.58 -14.19
C VAL A 105 -7.48 3.27 -14.84
N GLU A 106 -8.59 3.27 -14.12
CA GLU A 106 -9.79 4.06 -14.45
C GLU A 106 -9.87 5.18 -13.41
N VAL A 107 -10.00 6.44 -13.87
CA VAL A 107 -10.19 7.62 -13.01
C VAL A 107 -11.50 8.28 -13.41
N HIS A 108 -12.31 8.63 -12.43
CA HIS A 108 -13.68 9.12 -12.61
C HIS A 108 -13.91 10.40 -11.84
N ASN A 109 -14.59 11.36 -12.47
CA ASN A 109 -15.06 12.60 -11.85
C ASN A 109 -16.23 12.35 -10.91
N GLN A 110 -16.36 13.16 -9.86
CA GLN A 110 -17.55 13.23 -9.01
C GLN A 110 -18.74 13.85 -9.75
N LEU A 111 -18.48 14.84 -10.60
CA LEU A 111 -19.52 15.53 -11.37
C LEU A 111 -19.37 15.24 -12.86
N ALA A 112 -20.50 15.00 -13.53
CA ALA A 112 -20.50 14.65 -14.95
C ALA A 112 -19.96 15.74 -15.87
N ASN A 113 -19.90 16.97 -15.40
CA ASN A 113 -19.44 18.17 -16.11
C ASN A 113 -18.19 18.80 -15.50
N SER A 114 -17.50 18.13 -14.59
CA SER A 114 -16.21 18.56 -14.09
C SER A 114 -15.19 18.64 -15.22
N GLY A 115 -14.28 19.59 -15.16
CA GLY A 115 -13.29 19.85 -16.20
C GLY A 115 -11.84 19.66 -15.76
N ASP A 116 -11.64 19.10 -14.60
CA ASP A 116 -10.39 19.01 -13.84
C ASP A 116 -9.85 17.58 -13.66
N LEU A 117 -10.44 16.60 -14.36
CA LEU A 117 -10.03 15.20 -14.30
C LEU A 117 -8.54 15.03 -14.59
N SER A 118 -7.79 14.56 -13.62
CA SER A 118 -6.35 14.32 -13.76
C SER A 118 -5.90 12.98 -13.15
N SER A 119 -4.76 12.48 -13.62
CA SER A 119 -4.14 11.29 -13.05
C SER A 119 -2.65 11.17 -13.35
N ILE A 120 -1.84 11.03 -12.31
CA ILE A 120 -0.43 10.69 -12.40
C ILE A 120 -0.19 9.42 -11.58
N VAL A 121 0.36 8.36 -12.19
CA VAL A 121 0.43 7.03 -11.60
C VAL A 121 1.85 6.48 -11.59
N TYR A 122 2.27 5.97 -10.43
CA TYR A 122 3.54 5.28 -10.24
C TYR A 122 3.31 3.92 -9.58
N LEU A 123 3.74 2.84 -10.22
CA LEU A 123 3.77 1.50 -9.63
C LEU A 123 5.21 1.13 -9.31
N SER A 124 5.51 0.94 -8.04
CA SER A 124 6.85 0.63 -7.55
C SER A 124 6.89 -0.73 -6.85
N PHE A 125 8.04 -1.39 -6.95
CA PHE A 125 8.24 -2.71 -6.36
C PHE A 125 9.42 -2.68 -5.39
N GLY A 126 9.24 -3.27 -4.21
CA GLY A 126 10.33 -3.53 -3.28
C GLY A 126 11.14 -4.75 -3.71
N ILE A 127 12.46 -4.63 -3.68
CA ILE A 127 13.40 -5.66 -4.12
C ILE A 127 14.16 -6.20 -2.92
N GLN A 128 14.25 -7.52 -2.81
CA GLN A 128 14.92 -8.19 -1.71
C GLN A 128 16.47 -8.05 -1.75
N ASN A 129 17.06 -7.86 -2.94
CA ASN A 129 18.50 -7.76 -3.09
C ASN A 129 18.95 -6.28 -3.06
N PRO A 130 19.60 -5.81 -1.98
CA PRO A 130 20.02 -4.42 -1.84
C PRO A 130 21.19 -4.01 -2.76
N GLY A 131 21.76 -4.93 -3.53
CA GLY A 131 22.88 -4.66 -4.44
C GLY A 131 22.52 -4.00 -5.76
N THR A 132 21.21 -3.89 -6.10
CA THR A 132 20.79 -3.28 -7.36
C THR A 132 20.33 -1.85 -7.09
N ILE A 133 21.02 -0.89 -7.69
CA ILE A 133 20.67 0.53 -7.64
C ILE A 133 19.81 0.84 -8.87
N TYR A 134 18.57 1.21 -8.62
CA TYR A 134 17.67 1.77 -9.62
C TYR A 134 17.63 3.28 -9.43
N GLY A 135 17.64 4.07 -10.42
CA GLY A 135 17.60 5.53 -10.43
C GLY A 135 17.21 6.28 -9.13
N PRO A 136 17.17 7.59 -9.10
CA PRO A 136 16.85 8.32 -7.88
C PRO A 136 15.41 8.01 -7.44
N THR A 137 15.25 7.75 -6.15
CA THR A 137 13.92 7.60 -5.54
C THR A 137 13.19 8.94 -5.63
N PRO A 138 11.94 8.99 -6.12
CA PRO A 138 11.13 10.20 -6.09
C PRO A 138 11.00 10.75 -4.67
N SER A 139 10.96 12.08 -4.53
CA SER A 139 10.92 12.72 -3.20
C SER A 139 9.66 12.38 -2.38
N PHE A 140 8.58 12.01 -3.04
CA PHE A 140 7.32 11.58 -2.41
C PHE A 140 7.31 10.09 -2.04
N PHE A 141 8.31 9.32 -2.46
CA PHE A 141 8.36 7.90 -2.15
C PHE A 141 8.68 7.72 -0.66
N ILE A 142 7.68 7.37 0.09
CA ILE A 142 7.83 7.00 1.50
C ILE A 142 8.07 5.49 1.59
N ASP A 143 8.93 5.08 2.53
CA ASP A 143 9.05 3.67 2.85
C ASP A 143 7.66 3.10 3.20
N PRO A 144 7.32 1.89 2.70
CA PRO A 144 6.10 1.23 3.14
C PRO A 144 6.02 1.26 4.65
N PRO A 145 4.88 1.63 5.26
CA PRO A 145 4.71 1.41 6.68
C PRO A 145 5.04 -0.06 6.93
N LYS A 146 5.93 -0.32 7.88
CA LYS A 146 6.16 -1.69 8.33
C LYS A 146 4.79 -2.25 8.68
N GLU A 147 4.40 -3.37 8.10
CA GLU A 147 3.16 -4.03 8.49
C GLU A 147 3.30 -4.42 9.95
N TYR A 148 2.64 -3.68 10.82
CA TYR A 148 2.51 -4.06 12.22
C TYR A 148 1.30 -4.96 12.33
N TYR A 149 1.53 -6.19 12.76
CA TYR A 149 0.43 -7.06 13.16
C TYR A 149 -0.17 -6.50 14.44
N ASN A 150 -1.35 -5.90 14.33
CA ASN A 150 -2.13 -5.46 15.48
C ASN A 150 -3.05 -6.59 15.92
N ALA A 151 -3.06 -6.88 17.21
CA ALA A 151 -4.01 -7.79 17.79
C ALA A 151 -5.24 -7.04 18.29
N ASP A 152 -6.43 -7.60 18.10
CA ASP A 152 -7.71 -7.01 18.52
C ASP A 152 -7.97 -7.16 20.03
N PHE A 153 -7.05 -7.72 20.77
CA PHE A 153 -7.17 -7.92 22.22
C PHE A 153 -6.31 -6.94 22.99
N LYS A 154 -6.69 -6.68 24.24
CA LYS A 154 -5.94 -5.86 25.18
C LYS A 154 -5.11 -6.75 26.09
N LEU A 155 -3.88 -6.33 26.36
CA LEU A 155 -3.01 -6.98 27.33
C LEU A 155 -3.34 -6.50 28.75
N SER A 156 -3.32 -7.43 29.73
CA SER A 156 -3.51 -7.09 31.14
C SER A 156 -2.31 -6.34 31.68
N ARG A 157 -2.55 -5.26 32.44
CA ARG A 157 -1.49 -4.53 33.13
C ARG A 157 -0.80 -5.38 34.21
N ASP A 158 -1.52 -6.35 34.77
CA ASP A 158 -1.06 -7.14 35.91
C ASP A 158 -0.21 -8.35 35.50
N GLY A 159 0.06 -8.47 34.19
CA GLY A 159 0.81 -9.57 33.62
C GLY A 159 -0.09 -10.69 33.12
N GLU A 160 0.33 -11.34 32.07
CA GLU A 160 -0.31 -12.51 31.46
C GLU A 160 0.65 -13.24 30.51
N THR A 161 0.17 -14.27 29.83
CA THR A 161 0.94 -14.97 28.80
C THR A 161 0.29 -14.76 27.43
N VAL A 162 1.05 -14.24 26.50
CA VAL A 162 0.66 -14.12 25.09
C VAL A 162 1.11 -15.35 24.34
N TYR A 163 0.24 -15.93 23.54
CA TYR A 163 0.52 -17.12 22.72
C TYR A 163 0.39 -16.77 21.23
N LEU A 164 1.36 -17.24 20.45
CA LEU A 164 1.26 -17.29 19.01
C LEU A 164 0.95 -18.74 18.59
N SER A 165 -0.15 -18.95 17.89
CA SER A 165 -0.53 -20.26 17.38
C SER A 165 -0.77 -20.23 15.87
N ASN A 166 -0.64 -21.41 15.23
CA ASN A 166 -1.04 -21.58 13.85
C ASN A 166 -2.56 -21.78 13.73
N VAL A 167 -3.04 -21.92 12.50
CA VAL A 167 -4.48 -22.12 12.19
C VAL A 167 -5.08 -23.41 12.77
N THR A 168 -4.24 -24.37 13.20
CA THR A 168 -4.66 -25.60 13.86
C THR A 168 -4.55 -25.53 15.39
N ALA A 169 -4.44 -24.31 15.95
CA ALA A 169 -4.28 -24.03 17.38
C ALA A 169 -3.01 -24.64 18.02
N THR A 170 -2.00 -25.00 17.22
CA THR A 170 -0.70 -25.41 17.75
C THR A 170 0.09 -24.17 18.15
N ILE A 171 0.55 -24.11 19.40
CA ILE A 171 1.37 -23.00 19.91
C ILE A 171 2.73 -23.03 19.23
N ILE A 172 3.07 -21.92 18.55
CA ILE A 172 4.36 -21.72 17.86
C ILE A 172 5.34 -21.03 18.80
N ASP A 173 4.85 -20.04 19.56
CA ASP A 173 5.65 -19.26 20.49
C ASP A 173 4.76 -18.75 21.64
N SER A 174 5.37 -18.42 22.77
CA SER A 174 4.67 -17.82 23.89
C SER A 174 5.58 -16.89 24.69
N LYS A 175 5.00 -15.87 25.29
CA LYS A 175 5.70 -14.95 26.18
C LYS A 175 4.85 -14.63 27.40
N ALA A 176 5.31 -15.10 28.56
CA ALA A 176 4.82 -14.58 29.83
C ALA A 176 5.50 -13.25 30.15
N TYR A 177 4.73 -12.27 30.60
CA TYR A 177 5.25 -11.03 31.13
C TYR A 177 4.64 -10.74 32.51
N VAL A 178 5.39 -10.00 33.30
CA VAL A 178 5.03 -9.56 34.65
C VAL A 178 4.45 -8.14 34.60
N PRO A 179 3.82 -7.63 35.67
CA PRO A 179 3.36 -6.25 35.72
C PRO A 179 4.46 -5.28 35.29
N MET A 180 4.14 -4.43 34.28
CA MET A 180 5.07 -3.46 33.74
C MET A 180 4.72 -2.05 34.23
N GLN A 181 5.75 -1.22 34.40
CA GLN A 181 5.57 0.20 34.65
C GLN A 181 5.07 0.92 33.40
N SER A 182 4.42 2.07 33.56
CA SER A 182 4.04 2.92 32.44
C SER A 182 5.28 3.29 31.61
N ASP A 183 5.09 3.40 30.30
CA ASP A 183 6.13 3.80 29.35
C ASP A 183 7.34 2.83 29.25
N HIS A 184 7.14 1.59 29.64
CA HIS A 184 8.11 0.52 29.45
C HIS A 184 7.53 -0.55 28.52
N SER A 185 8.39 -1.22 27.77
CA SER A 185 8.03 -2.38 26.95
C SER A 185 9.03 -3.51 27.09
N THR A 186 8.65 -4.67 26.63
CA THR A 186 9.54 -5.83 26.53
C THR A 186 9.77 -6.14 25.07
N ALA A 187 11.01 -6.20 24.64
CA ALA A 187 11.39 -6.46 23.25
C ALA A 187 12.44 -7.57 23.15
N ARG A 188 12.55 -8.20 22.00
CA ARG A 188 13.68 -9.08 21.66
C ARG A 188 14.83 -8.24 21.11
N ILE A 189 16.01 -8.39 21.67
CA ILE A 189 17.22 -7.67 21.25
C ILE A 189 18.36 -8.68 21.07
N PRO A 190 18.90 -8.85 19.84
CA PRO A 190 18.37 -8.33 18.57
C PRO A 190 17.03 -8.97 18.18
N ASP A 191 16.34 -8.34 17.24
CA ASP A 191 15.04 -8.84 16.74
C ASP A 191 15.12 -10.31 16.32
N GLY A 192 14.05 -11.07 16.64
CA GLY A 192 13.97 -12.51 16.36
C GLY A 192 14.83 -13.39 17.26
N SER A 193 15.64 -12.82 18.18
CA SER A 193 16.42 -13.60 19.15
C SER A 193 15.53 -14.24 20.24
N GLY A 194 16.08 -15.22 20.98
CA GLY A 194 15.41 -15.80 22.14
C GLY A 194 15.41 -14.88 23.38
N ASN A 195 16.18 -13.79 23.37
CA ASN A 195 16.42 -12.92 24.52
C ASN A 195 15.39 -11.80 24.58
N TRP A 196 14.67 -11.70 25.70
CA TRP A 196 13.74 -10.63 25.98
C TRP A 196 14.35 -9.65 26.97
N CYS A 197 14.30 -8.37 26.64
CA CYS A 197 14.84 -7.29 27.44
C CYS A 197 13.74 -6.27 27.77
N PHE A 198 13.82 -5.67 28.95
CA PHE A 198 13.04 -4.48 29.25
C PHE A 198 13.65 -3.27 28.53
N VAL A 199 12.78 -2.48 27.90
CA VAL A 199 13.18 -1.23 27.25
C VAL A 199 12.31 -0.09 27.77
N ASN A 200 12.96 0.98 28.17
CA ASN A 200 12.33 2.20 28.67
C ASN A 200 12.13 3.26 27.57
N THR A 201 12.62 2.97 26.38
CA THR A 201 12.39 3.78 25.18
C THR A 201 11.79 2.85 24.13
N PRO A 202 10.47 2.67 24.10
CA PRO A 202 9.82 1.83 23.10
C PRO A 202 10.11 2.33 21.68
N SER A 203 10.52 1.43 20.81
CA SER A 203 10.78 1.72 19.39
C SER A 203 9.90 0.85 18.52
N PRO A 204 8.57 1.09 18.49
CA PRO A 204 7.65 0.23 17.74
C PRO A 204 7.86 0.27 16.23
N GLN A 205 8.78 1.10 15.76
CA GLN A 205 9.00 1.37 14.33
C GLN A 205 10.46 1.39 13.91
N SER A 206 11.36 0.87 14.74
CA SER A 206 12.80 0.81 14.42
C SER A 206 13.16 -0.46 13.67
#